data_bf325001486a90b1f84455986e385259
#
_entry.id   bf325001486a90b1f84455986e385259
#
_cell.length_a   1.000
_cell.length_b   1.000
_cell.length_c   1.000
_cell.angle_alpha   90.00
_cell.angle_beta   90.00
_cell.angle_gamma   90.00
#
_symmetry.space_group_name_H-M   'P 1'
#
loop_
_entity.id
_entity.type
_entity.pdbx_description
1 polymer ?
#
loop_
_entity_poly.entity_id
_entity_poly.type
_entity_poly.pdbx_seq_one_letter_code
_entity_poly.pdbx_strand_id
1 'polypeptide(L)'
;MFRCRKPQDEEETSSMRRLSLIVTLLMVSLAASAFAAPRPHAGWPSLDQQLKAHHVEPGTALEKLIQANQEFGMLRAEEANDKLPVPLWLRVYWRKGHPEATYSAADPTGGYPLVLKEMAEWMMLHQELVPTEADVWRAPGFDADADAEAKALPGKTTVSPNNRVSGAQTVPRSESDIRINFWNPLKVIAASNNIGGTGQQAQYYSTDGGLTWGQSFLPLTSTDSYHSDPAVDWTSDGTAWSATIGIKGNTLHMRAYKSTDGGATWTFDNTFSGSQRNTDKELIWIDHSATSPFKDYIYACWHNGNPGYVNRRNGVAGSWGTPIQVTGAESTGTAIGCSLWSNANGDAFVFWPTTGNSKIVMAKSTNGGTSWGTPKVIATTFDSYDIGIPSFASRRALIYVSGAAYRTSTVNMVYASWVDLTGVSGCNAPANEPGTNVSSACKTRVWFARSADGGTTWSAPVMTNNQASLNDQFNQWLGVDPTTGRLALIYYDTVGGTSRLKTDIYYQTSADNGATWSAATKLTTGQTDETVAGADSGNQYGDYNSLSIYAGKIFPSWTDRRSGGKEEIWTVSVTEP
;
A
#
# COMPACT_ATOMS: atom_id res chain seq x y z
N MET A 1 -52.35 -34.95 -55.91
CA MET A 1 -51.10 -35.62 -56.28
C MET A 1 -50.20 -35.62 -55.08
N PHE A 2 -50.11 -36.74 -54.44
CA PHE A 2 -49.27 -36.91 -53.23
C PHE A 2 -47.82 -37.15 -53.63
N ARG A 3 -46.90 -36.47 -52.97
CA ARG A 3 -45.51 -36.90 -52.90
C ARG A 3 -45.03 -36.95 -51.44
N CYS A 4 -44.72 -38.16 -51.02
CA CYS A 4 -44.12 -38.55 -49.79
C CYS A 4 -42.73 -37.91 -49.64
N ARG A 5 -42.44 -37.31 -48.52
CA ARG A 5 -41.06 -37.01 -48.07
C ARG A 5 -40.64 -38.05 -47.02
N LYS A 6 -39.57 -38.69 -47.29
CA LYS A 6 -38.84 -39.56 -46.33
C LYS A 6 -38.23 -38.77 -45.22
N PRO A 7 -38.02 -39.32 -44.02
CA PRO A 7 -37.46 -38.62 -42.87
C PRO A 7 -35.92 -38.53 -42.96
N GLN A 8 -35.43 -37.31 -42.84
CA GLN A 8 -33.98 -36.98 -42.74
C GLN A 8 -33.49 -36.85 -41.30
N ASP A 9 -34.28 -37.26 -40.30
CA ASP A 9 -34.00 -36.90 -38.88
C ASP A 9 -33.20 -37.94 -38.10
N GLU A 10 -32.89 -39.13 -38.67
CA GLU A 10 -32.13 -40.13 -37.92
C GLU A 10 -30.61 -40.03 -38.04
N GLU A 11 -30.06 -39.38 -39.07
CA GLU A 11 -28.60 -39.21 -39.21
C GLU A 11 -28.05 -38.01 -38.39
N GLU A 12 -28.84 -36.93 -38.22
CA GLU A 12 -28.39 -35.78 -37.39
C GLU A 12 -28.36 -36.10 -35.89
N THR A 13 -29.30 -36.89 -35.40
CA THR A 13 -29.32 -37.31 -33.99
C THR A 13 -28.18 -38.28 -33.64
N SER A 14 -27.74 -39.10 -34.59
CA SER A 14 -26.58 -40.00 -34.41
C SER A 14 -25.26 -39.21 -34.39
N SER A 15 -25.12 -38.19 -35.21
CA SER A 15 -23.95 -37.32 -35.28
C SER A 15 -23.83 -36.45 -34.03
N MET A 16 -24.92 -35.85 -33.53
CA MET A 16 -24.91 -35.06 -32.28
C MET A 16 -24.65 -35.92 -31.03
N ARG A 17 -25.17 -37.15 -30.98
CA ARG A 17 -24.84 -38.08 -29.89
C ARG A 17 -23.38 -38.50 -29.89
N ARG A 18 -22.78 -38.71 -31.07
CA ARG A 18 -21.32 -39.01 -31.19
C ARG A 18 -20.47 -37.79 -30.87
N LEU A 19 -20.90 -36.59 -31.27
CA LEU A 19 -20.20 -35.35 -30.92
C LEU A 19 -20.28 -35.03 -29.43
N SER A 20 -21.49 -35.26 -28.83
CA SER A 20 -21.67 -35.08 -27.38
C SER A 20 -20.83 -36.07 -26.57
N LEU A 21 -20.72 -37.35 -27.02
CA LEU A 21 -19.89 -38.33 -26.35
C LEU A 21 -18.38 -38.02 -26.49
N ILE A 22 -17.95 -37.51 -27.65
CA ILE A 22 -16.54 -37.10 -27.87
C ILE A 22 -16.21 -35.85 -27.06
N VAL A 23 -17.13 -34.86 -26.99
CA VAL A 23 -16.93 -33.66 -26.17
C VAL A 23 -16.92 -34.00 -24.67
N THR A 24 -17.79 -34.93 -24.23
CA THR A 24 -17.79 -35.38 -22.82
C THR A 24 -16.53 -36.20 -22.50
N LEU A 25 -16.06 -37.06 -23.42
CA LEU A 25 -14.77 -37.76 -23.24
C LEU A 25 -13.56 -36.80 -23.30
N LEU A 26 -13.60 -35.77 -24.17
CA LEU A 26 -12.55 -34.75 -24.20
C LEU A 26 -12.58 -33.86 -22.92
N MET A 27 -13.77 -33.52 -22.42
CA MET A 27 -13.89 -32.78 -21.16
C MET A 27 -13.43 -33.63 -19.96
N VAL A 28 -13.74 -34.91 -19.93
CA VAL A 28 -13.25 -35.82 -18.90
C VAL A 28 -11.73 -36.07 -19.03
N SER A 29 -11.17 -36.11 -20.24
CA SER A 29 -9.73 -36.24 -20.44
C SER A 29 -8.98 -34.92 -20.18
N LEU A 30 -9.60 -33.75 -20.44
CA LEU A 30 -9.06 -32.45 -20.05
C LEU A 30 -9.15 -32.24 -18.53
N ALA A 31 -10.24 -32.69 -17.89
CA ALA A 31 -10.34 -32.66 -16.43
C ALA A 31 -9.32 -33.63 -15.78
N ALA A 32 -9.11 -34.82 -16.37
CA ALA A 32 -8.12 -35.78 -15.88
C ALA A 32 -6.65 -35.30 -16.11
N SER A 33 -6.39 -34.50 -17.14
CA SER A 33 -5.07 -33.92 -17.37
C SER A 33 -4.79 -32.63 -16.58
N ALA A 34 -5.86 -31.94 -16.09
CA ALA A 34 -5.72 -30.82 -15.17
C ALA A 34 -5.40 -31.25 -13.72
N PHE A 35 -5.56 -32.55 -13.41
CA PHE A 35 -5.26 -33.15 -12.10
C PHE A 35 -3.96 -33.95 -12.06
N ALA A 36 -3.05 -33.77 -13.00
CA ALA A 36 -1.70 -34.24 -12.81
C ALA A 36 -1.07 -33.35 -11.73
N ALA A 37 -0.90 -33.88 -10.52
CA ALA A 37 -0.29 -33.17 -9.41
C ALA A 37 1.00 -32.48 -9.88
N PRO A 38 1.16 -31.17 -9.63
CA PRO A 38 2.42 -30.51 -9.95
C PRO A 38 3.56 -31.24 -9.28
N ARG A 39 4.69 -31.37 -9.95
CA ARG A 39 5.86 -32.00 -9.36
C ARG A 39 6.31 -31.14 -8.18
N PRO A 40 6.47 -31.70 -6.98
CA PRO A 40 6.93 -30.93 -5.84
C PRO A 40 8.27 -30.26 -6.16
N HIS A 41 8.44 -29.04 -5.75
CA HIS A 41 9.75 -28.37 -5.79
C HIS A 41 10.77 -29.23 -5.06
N ALA A 42 11.96 -29.38 -5.63
CA ALA A 42 13.04 -30.12 -5.00
C ALA A 42 13.39 -29.48 -3.64
N GLY A 43 13.14 -30.20 -2.55
CA GLY A 43 13.38 -29.75 -1.19
C GLY A 43 12.13 -29.48 -0.35
N TRP A 44 10.94 -29.50 -0.95
CA TRP A 44 9.70 -29.40 -0.19
C TRP A 44 9.26 -30.78 0.35
N PRO A 45 8.71 -30.85 1.58
CA PRO A 45 8.10 -32.07 2.09
C PRO A 45 6.99 -32.53 1.16
N SER A 46 6.82 -33.85 1.02
CA SER A 46 5.69 -34.36 0.25
C SER A 46 4.36 -33.89 0.84
N LEU A 47 3.29 -33.80 0.03
CA LEU A 47 1.96 -33.45 0.52
C LEU A 47 1.57 -34.31 1.74
N ASP A 48 1.87 -35.61 1.71
CA ASP A 48 1.64 -36.54 2.82
C ASP A 48 2.41 -36.17 4.09
N GLN A 49 3.62 -35.64 3.95
CA GLN A 49 4.42 -35.14 5.08
C GLN A 49 3.87 -33.81 5.61
N GLN A 50 3.45 -32.92 4.73
CA GLN A 50 2.82 -31.65 5.11
C GLN A 50 1.46 -31.88 5.77
N LEU A 51 0.64 -32.80 5.25
CA LEU A 51 -0.67 -33.15 5.81
C LEU A 51 -0.57 -33.86 7.18
N LYS A 52 0.54 -34.53 7.46
CA LYS A 52 0.79 -35.18 8.76
C LYS A 52 1.37 -34.27 9.82
N ALA A 53 1.93 -33.13 9.44
CA ALA A 53 2.81 -32.34 10.30
C ALA A 53 2.09 -31.46 11.34
N HIS A 54 0.79 -31.21 11.28
CA HIS A 54 0.17 -30.21 12.17
C HIS A 54 -1.21 -30.64 12.68
N HIS A 55 -1.25 -31.69 13.50
CA HIS A 55 -2.40 -31.97 14.31
C HIS A 55 -2.41 -31.07 15.54
N VAL A 56 -3.56 -30.42 15.80
CA VAL A 56 -3.77 -29.68 17.04
C VAL A 56 -4.05 -30.70 18.14
N GLU A 57 -3.08 -30.94 18.99
CA GLU A 57 -3.25 -31.84 20.14
C GLU A 57 -3.96 -31.10 21.28
N PRO A 58 -4.93 -31.75 21.98
CA PRO A 58 -5.60 -31.18 23.14
C PRO A 58 -4.62 -30.75 24.25
N GLY A 59 -4.82 -29.54 24.78
CA GLY A 59 -3.99 -28.97 25.84
C GLY A 59 -2.71 -28.29 25.37
N THR A 60 -2.47 -28.25 24.05
CA THR A 60 -1.30 -27.59 23.48
C THR A 60 -1.43 -26.05 23.45
N ALA A 61 -0.30 -25.36 23.31
CA ALA A 61 -0.28 -23.92 23.09
C ALA A 61 -1.07 -23.52 21.83
N LEU A 62 -1.02 -24.37 20.79
CA LEU A 62 -1.75 -24.16 19.54
C LEU A 62 -3.27 -24.21 19.76
N GLU A 63 -3.78 -25.15 20.54
CA GLU A 63 -5.21 -25.19 20.87
C GLU A 63 -5.66 -23.93 21.62
N LYS A 64 -4.88 -23.48 22.62
CA LYS A 64 -5.17 -22.26 23.38
C LYS A 64 -5.14 -21.02 22.49
N LEU A 65 -4.21 -20.97 21.56
CA LEU A 65 -4.07 -19.91 20.59
C LEU A 65 -5.30 -19.83 19.67
N ILE A 66 -5.76 -20.99 19.17
CA ILE A 66 -6.98 -21.11 18.36
C ILE A 66 -8.21 -20.60 19.12
N GLN A 67 -8.34 -20.99 20.37
CA GLN A 67 -9.45 -20.57 21.22
C GLN A 67 -9.44 -19.06 21.53
N ALA A 68 -8.25 -18.47 21.61
CA ALA A 68 -8.08 -17.05 21.93
C ALA A 68 -8.18 -16.12 20.70
N ASN A 69 -8.01 -16.64 19.48
CA ASN A 69 -7.86 -15.82 18.28
C ASN A 69 -9.14 -15.80 17.42
N GLN A 70 -9.71 -14.62 17.22
CA GLN A 70 -10.93 -14.43 16.41
C GLN A 70 -10.75 -14.83 14.94
N GLU A 71 -9.55 -14.83 14.39
CA GLU A 71 -9.32 -15.26 13.02
C GLU A 71 -9.59 -16.75 12.80
N PHE A 72 -9.33 -17.57 13.81
CA PHE A 72 -9.68 -18.98 13.79
C PHE A 72 -11.20 -19.21 13.93
N GLY A 73 -11.93 -18.25 14.49
CA GLY A 73 -13.39 -18.24 14.51
C GLY A 73 -14.04 -18.07 13.13
N MET A 74 -13.28 -17.70 12.09
CA MET A 74 -13.75 -17.72 10.69
C MET A 74 -13.96 -19.16 10.19
N LEU A 75 -13.25 -20.13 10.72
CA LEU A 75 -13.41 -21.52 10.35
C LEU A 75 -14.70 -22.07 10.94
N ARG A 76 -15.43 -22.84 10.15
CA ARG A 76 -16.54 -23.63 10.64
C ARG A 76 -16.01 -24.74 11.54
N ALA A 77 -16.84 -25.26 12.44
CA ALA A 77 -16.44 -26.32 13.37
C ALA A 77 -15.81 -27.53 12.68
N GLU A 78 -16.29 -27.88 11.47
CA GLU A 78 -15.77 -28.97 10.67
C GLU A 78 -14.39 -28.64 10.06
N GLU A 79 -14.15 -27.38 9.73
CA GLU A 79 -12.88 -26.90 9.18
C GLU A 79 -11.80 -26.70 10.26
N ALA A 80 -12.23 -26.45 11.49
CA ALA A 80 -11.36 -26.30 12.66
C ALA A 80 -10.99 -27.66 13.31
N ASN A 81 -11.47 -28.76 12.78
CA ASN A 81 -11.22 -30.08 13.33
C ASN A 81 -9.73 -30.43 13.23
N ASP A 82 -9.11 -30.75 14.38
CA ASP A 82 -7.71 -31.11 14.53
C ASP A 82 -7.31 -32.41 13.82
N LYS A 83 -8.28 -33.27 13.49
CA LYS A 83 -8.06 -34.55 12.78
C LYS A 83 -7.97 -34.37 11.25
N LEU A 84 -8.19 -33.18 10.73
CA LEU A 84 -8.08 -32.94 9.30
C LEU A 84 -6.60 -32.91 8.86
N PRO A 85 -6.23 -33.52 7.72
CA PRO A 85 -4.85 -33.63 7.26
C PRO A 85 -4.30 -32.34 6.63
N VAL A 86 -5.08 -31.27 6.56
CA VAL A 86 -4.63 -29.96 6.09
C VAL A 86 -4.25 -29.12 7.32
N PRO A 87 -3.02 -28.56 7.40
CA PRO A 87 -2.61 -27.72 8.52
C PRO A 87 -3.61 -26.60 8.79
N LEU A 88 -3.85 -26.30 10.08
CA LEU A 88 -4.86 -25.35 10.50
C LEU A 88 -4.58 -23.93 9.93
N TRP A 89 -3.34 -23.46 10.03
CA TRP A 89 -2.92 -22.16 9.50
C TRP A 89 -3.29 -21.97 8.03
N LEU A 90 -3.21 -23.05 7.28
CA LEU A 90 -3.53 -23.06 5.87
C LEU A 90 -5.03 -22.99 5.60
N ARG A 91 -5.81 -23.69 6.41
CA ARG A 91 -7.27 -23.61 6.36
C ARG A 91 -7.75 -22.19 6.64
N VAL A 92 -7.14 -21.49 7.61
CA VAL A 92 -7.42 -20.08 7.88
C VAL A 92 -7.06 -19.20 6.70
N TYR A 93 -5.86 -19.39 6.14
CA TYR A 93 -5.41 -18.61 5.00
C TYR A 93 -6.32 -18.77 3.78
N TRP A 94 -6.66 -20.01 3.46
CA TRP A 94 -7.56 -20.30 2.36
C TRP A 94 -8.94 -19.69 2.59
N ARG A 95 -9.48 -19.78 3.79
CA ARG A 95 -10.79 -19.20 4.14
C ARG A 95 -10.81 -17.69 4.03
N LYS A 96 -9.72 -17.01 4.37
CA LYS A 96 -9.59 -15.56 4.16
C LYS A 96 -9.69 -15.18 2.67
N GLY A 97 -9.11 -15.97 1.78
CA GLY A 97 -9.19 -15.75 0.35
C GLY A 97 -10.53 -16.17 -0.29
N HIS A 98 -11.32 -17.02 0.40
CA HIS A 98 -12.55 -17.62 -0.12
C HIS A 98 -13.69 -17.61 0.93
N PRO A 99 -14.10 -16.42 1.42
CA PRO A 99 -15.05 -16.32 2.53
C PRO A 99 -16.45 -16.89 2.19
N GLU A 100 -16.86 -16.88 0.92
CA GLU A 100 -18.13 -17.41 0.41
C GLU A 100 -18.09 -18.87 0.03
N ALA A 101 -16.94 -19.53 0.07
CA ALA A 101 -16.86 -20.93 -0.29
C ALA A 101 -17.75 -21.79 0.63
N THR A 102 -18.71 -22.45 0.05
CA THR A 102 -19.66 -23.29 0.77
C THR A 102 -19.11 -24.70 0.92
N TYR A 103 -19.16 -25.18 2.14
CA TYR A 103 -18.82 -26.53 2.50
C TYR A 103 -20.07 -27.41 2.41
N SER A 104 -20.02 -28.48 1.64
CA SER A 104 -21.08 -29.50 1.67
C SER A 104 -20.72 -30.58 2.67
N ALA A 105 -21.46 -30.68 3.76
CA ALA A 105 -21.35 -31.78 4.73
C ALA A 105 -21.78 -33.13 4.14
N ALA A 106 -22.23 -33.15 2.90
CA ALA A 106 -22.80 -34.32 2.21
C ALA A 106 -21.86 -34.79 1.08
N ASP A 107 -20.56 -34.90 1.30
CA ASP A 107 -19.72 -35.68 0.40
C ASP A 107 -19.89 -37.18 0.69
N PRO A 108 -20.54 -37.96 -0.21
CA PRO A 108 -20.77 -39.38 0.00
C PRO A 108 -19.49 -40.24 -0.05
N THR A 109 -18.33 -39.65 -0.32
CA THR A 109 -17.06 -40.37 -0.47
C THR A 109 -16.32 -40.61 0.84
N GLY A 110 -16.86 -40.15 1.99
CA GLY A 110 -16.28 -40.36 3.33
C GLY A 110 -14.86 -39.82 3.51
N GLY A 111 -14.41 -39.02 2.56
CA GLY A 111 -13.14 -38.33 2.54
C GLY A 111 -13.32 -36.86 2.96
N TYR A 112 -12.31 -36.08 2.75
CA TYR A 112 -12.33 -34.66 3.01
C TYR A 112 -13.38 -33.94 2.19
N PRO A 113 -13.94 -32.89 2.74
CA PRO A 113 -14.76 -32.02 1.95
C PRO A 113 -14.00 -31.58 0.71
N LEU A 114 -14.73 -31.41 -0.40
CA LEU A 114 -14.19 -30.97 -1.67
C LEU A 114 -13.31 -29.72 -1.51
N VAL A 115 -13.74 -28.80 -0.65
CA VAL A 115 -13.02 -27.56 -0.26
C VAL A 115 -11.62 -27.83 0.30
N LEU A 116 -11.43 -28.84 1.15
CA LEU A 116 -10.10 -29.13 1.71
C LEU A 116 -9.16 -29.76 0.67
N LYS A 117 -9.71 -30.49 -0.26
CA LYS A 117 -8.98 -31.01 -1.41
C LYS A 117 -8.57 -29.87 -2.35
N GLU A 118 -9.50 -29.00 -2.69
CA GLU A 118 -9.23 -27.80 -3.49
C GLU A 118 -8.20 -26.89 -2.84
N MET A 119 -8.26 -26.74 -1.51
CA MET A 119 -7.31 -26.01 -0.71
C MET A 119 -5.87 -26.58 -0.84
N ALA A 120 -5.75 -27.89 -0.72
CA ALA A 120 -4.46 -28.58 -0.86
C ALA A 120 -3.94 -28.49 -2.31
N GLU A 121 -4.80 -28.63 -3.30
CA GLU A 121 -4.44 -28.51 -4.72
C GLU A 121 -4.04 -27.08 -5.08
N TRP A 122 -4.77 -26.07 -4.62
CA TRP A 122 -4.44 -24.67 -4.82
C TRP A 122 -3.05 -24.33 -4.26
N MET A 123 -2.72 -24.82 -3.06
CA MET A 123 -1.41 -24.62 -2.48
C MET A 123 -0.28 -25.24 -3.25
N MET A 124 -0.52 -26.43 -3.79
CA MET A 124 0.50 -27.10 -4.60
C MET A 124 0.76 -26.36 -5.91
N LEU A 125 -0.24 -25.67 -6.44
CA LEU A 125 -0.14 -24.87 -7.66
C LEU A 125 0.48 -23.50 -7.42
N HIS A 126 0.37 -22.97 -6.19
CA HIS A 126 0.77 -21.60 -5.82
C HIS A 126 1.73 -21.57 -4.63
N GLN A 127 2.73 -22.45 -4.65
CA GLN A 127 3.70 -22.58 -3.56
C GLN A 127 4.41 -21.28 -3.22
N GLU A 128 4.63 -20.42 -4.23
CA GLU A 128 5.23 -19.10 -4.06
C GLU A 128 4.31 -18.08 -3.34
N LEU A 129 3.01 -18.36 -3.32
CA LEU A 129 2.00 -17.48 -2.67
C LEU A 129 1.57 -18.03 -1.30
N VAL A 130 1.95 -19.26 -0.97
CA VAL A 130 1.58 -19.87 0.30
C VAL A 130 2.48 -19.30 1.39
N PRO A 131 1.93 -18.58 2.39
CA PRO A 131 2.73 -18.13 3.52
C PRO A 131 3.30 -19.32 4.26
N THR A 132 4.48 -19.15 4.82
CA THR A 132 5.05 -20.15 5.71
C THR A 132 4.22 -20.22 7.00
N GLU A 133 4.33 -21.32 7.74
CA GLU A 133 3.71 -21.43 9.07
C GLU A 133 4.07 -20.22 9.94
N ALA A 134 5.32 -19.78 9.92
CA ALA A 134 5.78 -18.60 10.62
C ALA A 134 5.08 -17.29 10.20
N ASP A 135 4.68 -17.16 8.94
CA ASP A 135 3.97 -15.96 8.45
C ASP A 135 2.53 -15.89 8.99
N VAL A 136 1.90 -17.04 9.18
CA VAL A 136 0.54 -17.12 9.73
C VAL A 136 0.54 -16.86 11.23
N TRP A 137 1.53 -17.38 11.95
CA TRP A 137 1.67 -17.20 13.40
C TRP A 137 2.04 -15.76 13.80
N ARG A 138 2.43 -14.93 12.84
CA ARG A 138 2.68 -13.50 13.05
C ARG A 138 1.47 -12.61 12.84
N ALA A 139 0.32 -13.15 12.49
CA ALA A 139 -0.91 -12.38 12.35
C ALA A 139 -1.35 -11.78 13.72
N PRO A 140 -1.95 -10.55 13.76
CA PRO A 140 -2.26 -9.89 15.02
C PRO A 140 -3.25 -10.70 15.87
N GLY A 141 -3.01 -10.72 17.17
CA GLY A 141 -3.84 -11.43 18.15
C GLY A 141 -3.13 -12.60 18.83
N PHE A 142 -1.88 -12.86 18.47
CA PHE A 142 -1.08 -13.87 19.14
C PHE A 142 -0.48 -13.36 20.45
N ASP A 143 -0.39 -14.25 21.43
CA ASP A 143 0.10 -13.99 22.77
C ASP A 143 1.54 -13.43 22.73
N ALA A 144 1.86 -12.49 23.62
CA ALA A 144 3.18 -11.86 23.72
C ALA A 144 4.33 -12.86 23.94
N ASP A 145 4.05 -14.02 24.54
CA ASP A 145 5.06 -15.07 24.74
C ASP A 145 5.32 -15.88 23.46
N ALA A 146 4.29 -16.12 22.64
CA ALA A 146 4.47 -16.70 21.29
C ALA A 146 5.15 -15.72 20.34
N ASP A 147 4.85 -14.42 20.46
CA ASP A 147 5.54 -13.33 19.77
C ASP A 147 7.04 -13.23 20.14
N ALA A 148 7.41 -13.55 21.38
CA ALA A 148 8.80 -13.56 21.83
C ALA A 148 9.58 -14.74 21.22
N GLU A 149 8.96 -15.91 21.09
CA GLU A 149 9.55 -17.08 20.41
C GLU A 149 9.61 -16.89 18.89
N ALA A 150 8.59 -16.32 18.28
CA ALA A 150 8.60 -15.96 16.85
C ALA A 150 9.64 -14.87 16.51
N LYS A 151 9.89 -13.93 17.43
CA LYS A 151 10.98 -12.96 17.33
C LYS A 151 12.37 -13.57 17.49
N ALA A 152 12.48 -14.77 18.09
CA ALA A 152 13.74 -15.50 18.27
C ALA A 152 14.18 -16.29 17.02
N LEU A 153 13.30 -16.47 16.02
CA LEU A 153 13.64 -17.03 14.71
C LEU A 153 13.78 -15.89 13.70
N PRO A 154 14.98 -15.39 13.40
CA PRO A 154 15.15 -14.35 12.41
C PRO A 154 14.85 -14.93 11.03
N GLY A 155 13.61 -14.76 10.58
CA GLY A 155 13.30 -14.89 9.17
C GLY A 155 14.19 -13.89 8.41
N LYS A 156 14.71 -14.28 7.29
CA LYS A 156 15.54 -13.39 6.47
C LYS A 156 14.61 -12.46 5.69
N THR A 157 14.78 -11.15 5.85
CA THR A 157 14.17 -10.17 4.95
C THR A 157 14.46 -10.57 3.50
N THR A 158 13.44 -10.64 2.67
CA THR A 158 13.58 -10.90 1.24
C THR A 158 13.15 -9.67 0.43
N VAL A 159 13.90 -9.40 -0.63
CA VAL A 159 13.66 -8.28 -1.54
C VAL A 159 13.52 -8.87 -2.94
N SER A 160 12.38 -8.65 -3.59
CA SER A 160 12.17 -9.08 -4.98
C SER A 160 13.06 -8.29 -5.95
N PRO A 161 13.21 -8.73 -7.20
CA PRO A 161 13.72 -7.85 -8.25
C PRO A 161 12.89 -6.58 -8.37
N ASN A 162 13.54 -5.47 -8.78
CA ASN A 162 12.82 -4.23 -9.04
C ASN A 162 11.85 -4.41 -10.23
N ASN A 163 10.63 -3.95 -10.08
CA ASN A 163 9.57 -4.04 -11.07
C ASN A 163 9.24 -2.65 -11.62
N ARG A 164 9.18 -2.52 -12.93
CA ARG A 164 8.85 -1.29 -13.66
C ARG A 164 7.34 -1.21 -13.82
N VAL A 165 6.66 -0.68 -12.81
CA VAL A 165 5.19 -0.59 -12.71
C VAL A 165 4.56 0.07 -13.93
N SER A 166 5.10 1.19 -14.36
CA SER A 166 4.59 1.94 -15.52
C SER A 166 4.98 1.33 -16.88
N GLY A 167 5.89 0.33 -16.89
CA GLY A 167 6.51 -0.12 -18.14
C GLY A 167 7.34 0.98 -18.81
N ALA A 168 7.77 0.76 -20.03
CA ALA A 168 8.49 1.76 -20.83
C ALA A 168 7.57 2.93 -21.20
N GLN A 169 8.01 4.15 -20.93
CA GLN A 169 7.21 5.34 -21.18
C GLN A 169 7.86 6.26 -22.21
N THR A 170 7.01 6.93 -22.98
CA THR A 170 7.43 7.97 -23.96
C THR A 170 7.29 9.38 -23.38
N VAL A 171 6.56 9.52 -22.28
CA VAL A 171 6.36 10.76 -21.51
C VAL A 171 6.64 10.50 -20.03
N PRO A 172 7.09 11.51 -19.29
CA PRO A 172 7.46 11.34 -17.88
C PRO A 172 6.30 10.85 -17.00
N ARG A 173 6.65 10.09 -15.97
CA ARG A 173 5.81 9.69 -14.85
C ARG A 173 6.47 10.14 -13.55
N SER A 174 5.72 10.74 -12.65
CA SER A 174 6.23 11.14 -11.33
C SER A 174 5.12 11.14 -10.29
N GLU A 175 5.50 11.34 -9.04
CA GLU A 175 4.57 11.48 -7.92
C GLU A 175 3.64 10.27 -7.82
N SER A 176 4.21 9.15 -7.39
CA SER A 176 3.47 7.89 -7.33
C SER A 176 2.85 7.63 -5.97
N ASP A 177 1.65 7.05 -5.98
CA ASP A 177 1.06 6.39 -4.83
C ASP A 177 0.84 4.90 -5.12
N ILE A 178 0.91 4.06 -4.08
CA ILE A 178 0.75 2.60 -4.18
C ILE A 178 0.01 2.07 -2.96
N ARG A 179 -0.90 1.09 -3.17
CA ARG A 179 -1.66 0.50 -2.08
C ARG A 179 -1.95 -0.98 -2.29
N ILE A 180 -1.59 -1.79 -1.28
CA ILE A 180 -2.00 -3.20 -1.17
C ILE A 180 -3.49 -3.23 -0.77
N ASN A 181 -4.24 -4.15 -1.35
CA ASN A 181 -5.57 -4.46 -0.83
C ASN A 181 -5.43 -5.34 0.43
N PHE A 182 -5.77 -4.82 1.60
CA PHE A 182 -5.60 -5.51 2.89
C PHE A 182 -6.51 -6.74 3.05
N TRP A 183 -7.56 -6.85 2.24
CA TRP A 183 -8.46 -8.01 2.24
C TRP A 183 -8.13 -9.03 1.14
N ASN A 184 -7.34 -8.60 0.14
CA ASN A 184 -6.80 -9.48 -0.90
C ASN A 184 -5.42 -8.97 -1.33
N PRO A 185 -4.34 -9.33 -0.61
CA PRO A 185 -2.98 -8.83 -0.85
C PRO A 185 -2.37 -9.17 -2.23
N LEU A 186 -3.02 -10.04 -3.00
CA LEU A 186 -2.65 -10.26 -4.40
C LEU A 186 -3.05 -9.08 -5.29
N LYS A 187 -4.00 -8.25 -4.85
CA LYS A 187 -4.40 -7.03 -5.56
C LYS A 187 -3.61 -5.85 -5.03
N VAL A 188 -2.89 -5.20 -5.92
CA VAL A 188 -2.14 -3.97 -5.65
C VAL A 188 -2.47 -2.95 -6.71
N ILE A 189 -2.75 -1.71 -6.31
CA ILE A 189 -2.90 -0.59 -7.25
C ILE A 189 -1.83 0.44 -7.01
N ALA A 190 -1.46 1.14 -8.08
CA ALA A 190 -0.60 2.31 -8.02
C ALA A 190 -1.07 3.35 -9.03
N ALA A 191 -0.62 4.57 -8.86
CA ALA A 191 -0.93 5.66 -9.77
C ALA A 191 0.24 6.63 -9.90
N SER A 192 0.25 7.44 -10.95
CA SER A 192 1.23 8.51 -11.15
C SER A 192 0.70 9.62 -12.04
N ASN A 193 1.37 10.76 -12.02
CA ASN A 193 1.21 11.77 -13.06
C ASN A 193 1.56 11.19 -14.44
N ASN A 194 0.91 11.72 -15.48
CA ASN A 194 1.13 11.42 -16.89
C ASN A 194 1.50 12.73 -17.63
N ILE A 195 2.74 13.15 -17.44
CA ILE A 195 3.21 14.49 -17.80
C ILE A 195 3.37 14.62 -19.32
N GLY A 196 2.66 15.57 -19.92
CA GLY A 196 2.69 15.76 -21.39
C GLY A 196 2.04 14.64 -22.20
N GLY A 197 1.29 13.74 -21.54
CA GLY A 197 0.54 12.66 -22.20
C GLY A 197 -0.87 13.11 -22.62
N THR A 198 -1.83 12.19 -22.47
CA THR A 198 -3.25 12.42 -22.85
C THR A 198 -4.02 13.36 -21.92
N GLY A 199 -3.40 13.87 -20.88
CA GLY A 199 -4.04 14.64 -19.81
C GLY A 199 -4.67 13.77 -18.72
N GLN A 200 -4.87 12.48 -18.98
CA GLN A 200 -5.45 11.55 -18.02
C GLN A 200 -4.38 11.04 -17.05
N GLN A 201 -4.70 10.94 -15.77
CA GLN A 201 -3.83 10.33 -14.79
C GLN A 201 -3.63 8.84 -15.07
N ALA A 202 -2.39 8.37 -14.99
CA ALA A 202 -2.05 6.97 -15.14
C ALA A 202 -2.37 6.18 -13.86
N GLN A 203 -2.96 5.00 -14.06
CA GLN A 203 -3.30 4.04 -13.03
C GLN A 203 -2.65 2.70 -13.39
N TYR A 204 -2.23 1.96 -12.39
CA TYR A 204 -1.60 0.66 -12.55
C TYR A 204 -2.25 -0.34 -11.60
N TYR A 205 -2.36 -1.58 -12.03
CA TYR A 205 -2.96 -2.63 -11.21
C TYR A 205 -2.23 -3.96 -11.38
N SER A 206 -2.17 -4.70 -10.29
CA SER A 206 -1.65 -6.06 -10.23
C SER A 206 -2.70 -6.95 -9.56
N THR A 207 -2.81 -8.20 -10.03
CA THR A 207 -3.67 -9.24 -9.47
C THR A 207 -2.90 -10.44 -8.94
N ASP A 208 -1.56 -10.36 -8.96
CA ASP A 208 -0.62 -11.43 -8.63
C ASP A 208 0.42 -11.00 -7.58
N GLY A 209 0.06 -10.05 -6.71
CA GLY A 209 0.93 -9.58 -5.64
C GLY A 209 2.09 -8.71 -6.12
N GLY A 210 1.91 -7.96 -7.21
CA GLY A 210 2.89 -7.03 -7.74
C GLY A 210 3.93 -7.66 -8.67
N LEU A 211 3.74 -8.91 -9.11
CA LEU A 211 4.65 -9.58 -10.04
C LEU A 211 4.49 -9.04 -11.47
N THR A 212 3.24 -8.84 -11.90
CA THR A 212 2.91 -8.23 -13.19
C THR A 212 1.96 -7.05 -13.02
N TRP A 213 2.02 -6.10 -13.97
CA TRP A 213 1.26 -4.86 -13.89
C TRP A 213 0.54 -4.55 -15.20
N GLY A 214 -0.77 -4.25 -15.08
CA GLY A 214 -1.56 -3.63 -16.12
C GLY A 214 -1.59 -2.12 -15.93
N GLN A 215 -1.92 -1.38 -17.01
CA GLN A 215 -2.09 0.07 -17.01
C GLN A 215 -3.48 0.45 -17.47
N SER A 216 -4.06 1.45 -16.80
CA SER A 216 -5.31 2.10 -17.17
C SER A 216 -5.21 3.61 -16.93
N PHE A 217 -6.28 4.36 -17.21
CA PHE A 217 -6.29 5.82 -17.06
C PHE A 217 -7.62 6.27 -16.45
N LEU A 218 -7.57 7.34 -15.63
CA LEU A 218 -8.80 7.98 -15.18
C LEU A 218 -9.44 8.75 -16.33
N PRO A 219 -10.75 8.56 -16.62
CA PRO A 219 -11.42 9.34 -17.64
C PRO A 219 -11.53 10.80 -17.23
N LEU A 220 -11.22 11.73 -18.14
CA LEU A 220 -11.45 13.15 -17.91
C LEU A 220 -12.96 13.43 -17.78
N THR A 221 -13.33 14.28 -16.82
CA THR A 221 -14.69 14.83 -16.80
C THR A 221 -14.83 15.92 -17.89
N SER A 222 -16.04 16.30 -18.23
CA SER A 222 -16.27 17.37 -19.22
C SER A 222 -15.70 18.75 -18.79
N THR A 223 -15.37 18.87 -17.52
CA THR A 223 -14.82 20.10 -16.92
C THR A 223 -13.33 20.06 -16.69
N ASP A 224 -12.64 18.97 -17.08
CA ASP A 224 -11.20 18.82 -16.89
C ASP A 224 -10.49 18.73 -18.24
N SER A 225 -9.30 19.28 -18.33
CA SER A 225 -8.41 19.19 -19.48
C SER A 225 -7.26 18.22 -19.20
N TYR A 226 -6.85 18.10 -17.93
CA TYR A 226 -5.88 17.12 -17.48
C TYR A 226 -6.00 16.87 -15.98
N HIS A 227 -5.33 15.83 -15.52
CA HIS A 227 -5.23 15.40 -14.13
C HIS A 227 -3.81 15.55 -13.61
N SER A 228 -3.67 15.75 -12.30
CA SER A 228 -2.41 15.75 -11.57
C SER A 228 -2.59 15.16 -10.18
N ASP A 229 -1.49 14.83 -9.53
CA ASP A 229 -1.39 14.35 -8.16
C ASP A 229 -2.28 13.12 -7.90
N PRO A 230 -1.71 11.94 -7.86
CA PRO A 230 -2.44 10.71 -7.61
C PRO A 230 -2.51 10.36 -6.13
N ALA A 231 -3.66 9.82 -5.71
CA ALA A 231 -3.78 9.05 -4.48
C ALA A 231 -4.69 7.86 -4.71
N VAL A 232 -4.36 6.69 -4.14
CA VAL A 232 -5.12 5.44 -4.32
C VAL A 232 -5.31 4.69 -3.01
N ASP A 233 -6.45 3.99 -2.88
CA ASP A 233 -6.70 3.11 -1.75
C ASP A 233 -7.83 2.09 -2.05
N TRP A 234 -8.15 1.20 -1.08
CA TRP A 234 -9.12 0.13 -1.22
C TRP A 234 -10.15 0.13 -0.11
N THR A 235 -11.42 -0.10 -0.44
CA THR A 235 -12.45 -0.50 0.53
C THR A 235 -12.54 -2.02 0.66
N SER A 236 -13.12 -2.49 1.77
CA SER A 236 -13.15 -3.92 2.13
C SER A 236 -13.96 -4.79 1.18
N ASP A 237 -14.84 -4.20 0.39
CA ASP A 237 -15.60 -4.89 -0.66
C ASP A 237 -14.79 -5.12 -1.95
N GLY A 238 -13.51 -4.71 -1.96
CA GLY A 238 -12.63 -4.84 -3.12
C GLY A 238 -12.75 -3.73 -4.15
N THR A 239 -13.51 -2.65 -3.84
CA THR A 239 -13.53 -1.45 -4.69
C THR A 239 -12.24 -0.67 -4.51
N ALA A 240 -11.55 -0.40 -5.61
CA ALA A 240 -10.40 0.50 -5.65
C ALA A 240 -10.88 1.96 -5.79
N TRP A 241 -10.22 2.86 -5.09
CA TRP A 241 -10.47 4.29 -5.11
C TRP A 241 -9.25 5.06 -5.56
N SER A 242 -9.47 6.13 -6.31
CA SER A 242 -8.41 7.06 -6.71
C SER A 242 -8.89 8.49 -6.56
N ALA A 243 -8.01 9.36 -6.07
CA ALA A 243 -8.18 10.80 -6.12
C ALA A 243 -7.19 11.43 -7.09
N THR A 244 -7.53 12.61 -7.60
CA THR A 244 -6.70 13.40 -8.50
C THR A 244 -7.18 14.85 -8.51
N ILE A 245 -6.29 15.77 -8.84
CA ILE A 245 -6.65 17.13 -9.23
C ILE A 245 -7.19 17.09 -10.66
N GLY A 246 -8.43 17.52 -10.85
CA GLY A 246 -9.00 17.81 -12.17
C GLY A 246 -8.75 19.27 -12.53
N ILE A 247 -8.06 19.56 -13.62
CA ILE A 247 -7.56 20.88 -13.98
C ILE A 247 -8.14 21.36 -15.30
N LYS A 248 -8.65 22.60 -15.32
CA LYS A 248 -9.05 23.32 -16.52
C LYS A 248 -8.71 24.81 -16.43
N GLY A 249 -7.73 25.24 -17.20
CA GLY A 249 -7.17 26.58 -17.06
C GLY A 249 -6.62 26.79 -15.64
N ASN A 250 -7.10 27.81 -14.96
CA ASN A 250 -6.70 28.12 -13.56
C ASN A 250 -7.67 27.54 -12.52
N THR A 251 -8.53 26.60 -12.91
CA THR A 251 -9.50 25.99 -12.00
C THR A 251 -9.05 24.58 -11.67
N LEU A 252 -8.84 24.31 -10.40
CA LEU A 252 -8.38 23.04 -9.83
C LEU A 252 -9.41 22.50 -8.87
N HIS A 253 -9.87 21.26 -9.07
CA HIS A 253 -10.83 20.57 -8.22
C HIS A 253 -10.32 19.19 -7.83
N MET A 254 -10.62 18.76 -6.60
CA MET A 254 -10.38 17.40 -6.16
C MET A 254 -11.44 16.44 -6.68
N ARG A 255 -11.03 15.45 -7.45
CA ARG A 255 -11.87 14.42 -8.07
C ARG A 255 -11.67 13.07 -7.40
N ALA A 256 -12.75 12.33 -7.20
CA ALA A 256 -12.73 10.94 -6.77
C ALA A 256 -13.23 10.02 -7.89
N TYR A 257 -12.56 8.89 -8.04
CA TYR A 257 -12.89 7.81 -8.97
C TYR A 257 -12.93 6.49 -8.23
N LYS A 258 -13.67 5.53 -8.79
CA LYS A 258 -13.73 4.16 -8.27
C LYS A 258 -13.66 3.13 -9.38
N SER A 259 -13.11 1.97 -9.04
CA SER A 259 -13.01 0.80 -9.89
C SER A 259 -13.53 -0.42 -9.13
N THR A 260 -14.40 -1.22 -9.76
CA THR A 260 -14.92 -2.47 -9.21
C THR A 260 -14.28 -3.71 -9.84
N ASP A 261 -13.36 -3.52 -10.77
CA ASP A 261 -12.65 -4.57 -11.51
C ASP A 261 -11.14 -4.61 -11.20
N GLY A 262 -10.77 -4.11 -10.02
CA GLY A 262 -9.40 -4.17 -9.52
C GLY A 262 -8.44 -3.13 -10.10
N GLY A 263 -8.93 -2.03 -10.66
CA GLY A 263 -8.13 -0.96 -11.25
C GLY A 263 -8.04 -1.00 -12.78
N ALA A 264 -8.70 -1.97 -13.43
CA ALA A 264 -8.66 -2.09 -14.88
C ALA A 264 -9.50 -1.01 -15.60
N THR A 265 -10.64 -0.63 -15.01
CA THR A 265 -11.47 0.49 -15.48
C THR A 265 -11.90 1.38 -14.33
N TRP A 266 -12.13 2.66 -14.61
CA TRP A 266 -12.44 3.66 -13.60
C TRP A 266 -13.66 4.48 -13.98
N THR A 267 -14.48 4.79 -12.99
CA THR A 267 -15.65 5.65 -13.13
C THR A 267 -15.54 6.84 -12.17
N PHE A 268 -15.92 8.02 -12.66
CA PHE A 268 -16.00 9.22 -11.82
C PHE A 268 -17.05 9.04 -10.72
N ASP A 269 -16.68 9.37 -9.48
CA ASP A 269 -17.59 9.31 -8.33
C ASP A 269 -18.08 10.70 -7.91
N ASN A 270 -17.15 11.63 -7.63
CA ASN A 270 -17.53 12.95 -7.12
C ASN A 270 -16.41 14.00 -7.23
N THR A 271 -16.80 15.28 -7.07
CA THR A 271 -15.90 16.39 -6.78
C THR A 271 -15.96 16.69 -5.29
N PHE A 272 -15.03 16.12 -4.52
CA PHE A 272 -15.10 16.20 -3.06
C PHE A 272 -14.58 17.51 -2.46
N SER A 273 -13.94 18.37 -3.24
CA SER A 273 -13.58 19.74 -2.84
C SER A 273 -14.76 20.73 -2.88
N GLY A 274 -15.94 20.29 -3.33
CA GLY A 274 -17.11 21.14 -3.44
C GLY A 274 -16.89 22.30 -4.43
N SER A 275 -17.11 23.53 -3.99
CA SER A 275 -16.97 24.74 -4.81
C SER A 275 -15.57 25.35 -4.84
N GLN A 276 -14.59 24.76 -4.14
CA GLN A 276 -13.21 25.22 -4.13
C GLN A 276 -12.56 25.05 -5.51
N ARG A 277 -11.68 25.98 -5.90
CA ARG A 277 -11.14 26.06 -7.27
C ARG A 277 -9.63 26.31 -7.35
N ASN A 278 -8.96 26.35 -6.22
CA ASN A 278 -7.49 26.50 -6.14
C ASN A 278 -6.93 25.40 -5.24
N THR A 279 -7.44 24.17 -5.46
CA THR A 279 -7.12 23.01 -4.64
C THR A 279 -5.87 22.33 -5.17
N ASP A 280 -4.98 21.87 -4.27
CA ASP A 280 -3.74 21.24 -4.63
C ASP A 280 -3.30 20.22 -3.56
N LYS A 281 -2.50 19.26 -3.97
CA LYS A 281 -1.84 18.23 -3.16
C LYS A 281 -2.78 17.50 -2.22
N GLU A 282 -3.61 16.67 -2.81
CA GLU A 282 -4.48 15.78 -2.05
C GLU A 282 -3.81 14.49 -1.66
N LEU A 283 -4.38 13.87 -0.63
CA LEU A 283 -4.21 12.46 -0.31
C LEU A 283 -5.55 11.87 0.12
N ILE A 284 -5.77 10.60 -0.17
CA ILE A 284 -6.86 9.82 0.42
C ILE A 284 -6.30 8.72 1.33
N TRP A 285 -7.11 8.36 2.32
CA TRP A 285 -6.90 7.23 3.20
C TRP A 285 -8.22 6.58 3.53
N ILE A 286 -8.30 5.27 3.44
CA ILE A 286 -9.50 4.51 3.82
C ILE A 286 -9.27 3.87 5.19
N ASP A 287 -10.31 3.85 6.01
CA ASP A 287 -10.25 3.15 7.29
C ASP A 287 -10.28 1.64 7.07
N HIS A 288 -9.10 1.02 7.11
CA HIS A 288 -8.92 -0.40 6.84
C HIS A 288 -9.21 -1.30 8.04
N SER A 289 -9.52 -0.75 9.20
CA SER A 289 -9.69 -1.57 10.40
C SER A 289 -11.04 -2.29 10.40
N ALA A 290 -11.00 -3.61 10.53
CA ALA A 290 -12.20 -4.42 10.68
C ALA A 290 -12.98 -4.11 11.98
N THR A 291 -12.31 -3.55 13.00
CA THR A 291 -12.89 -3.22 14.32
C THR A 291 -13.30 -1.76 14.45
N SER A 292 -12.94 -0.92 13.50
CA SER A 292 -13.32 0.49 13.51
C SER A 292 -14.83 0.67 13.29
N PRO A 293 -15.50 1.55 14.03
CA PRO A 293 -16.88 1.94 13.73
C PRO A 293 -17.02 2.73 12.42
N PHE A 294 -15.90 3.16 11.84
CA PHE A 294 -15.81 3.92 10.61
C PHE A 294 -15.12 3.14 9.48
N LYS A 295 -15.09 1.82 9.59
CA LYS A 295 -14.57 0.93 8.54
C LYS A 295 -15.09 1.36 7.17
N ASP A 296 -14.19 1.37 6.17
CA ASP A 296 -14.46 1.80 4.80
C ASP A 296 -14.80 3.28 4.62
N TYR A 297 -14.73 4.12 5.66
CA TYR A 297 -14.79 5.57 5.47
C TYR A 297 -13.55 6.02 4.69
N ILE A 298 -13.78 6.88 3.69
CA ILE A 298 -12.72 7.47 2.87
C ILE A 298 -12.48 8.88 3.38
N TYR A 299 -11.31 9.15 3.88
CA TYR A 299 -10.85 10.48 4.26
C TYR A 299 -10.03 11.05 3.11
N ALA A 300 -10.21 12.32 2.83
CA ALA A 300 -9.41 13.09 1.88
C ALA A 300 -8.89 14.36 2.55
N CYS A 301 -7.66 14.75 2.25
CA CYS A 301 -7.09 16.02 2.66
C CYS A 301 -6.45 16.73 1.46
N TRP A 302 -6.39 18.06 1.50
CA TRP A 302 -5.78 18.92 0.49
C TRP A 302 -5.62 20.33 1.04
N HIS A 303 -4.97 21.21 0.30
CA HIS A 303 -5.08 22.65 0.56
C HIS A 303 -5.87 23.39 -0.54
N ASN A 304 -6.45 24.54 -0.21
CA ASN A 304 -7.11 25.43 -1.16
C ASN A 304 -6.54 26.84 -1.00
N GLY A 305 -5.60 27.17 -1.84
CA GLY A 305 -4.72 28.29 -1.58
C GLY A 305 -3.84 28.00 -0.36
N ASN A 306 -4.00 28.77 0.73
CA ASN A 306 -3.21 28.56 1.95
C ASN A 306 -3.82 27.59 2.98
N PRO A 307 -5.15 27.62 3.24
CA PRO A 307 -5.73 26.75 4.25
C PRO A 307 -5.77 25.27 3.82
N GLY A 308 -5.54 24.36 4.80
CA GLY A 308 -5.72 22.93 4.67
C GLY A 308 -7.15 22.50 4.99
N TYR A 309 -7.66 21.56 4.21
CA TYR A 309 -9.01 21.01 4.31
C TYR A 309 -8.99 19.50 4.40
N VAL A 310 -10.05 18.97 4.97
CA VAL A 310 -10.39 17.55 4.94
C VAL A 310 -11.83 17.37 4.51
N ASN A 311 -12.13 16.23 3.91
CA ASN A 311 -13.48 15.76 3.69
C ASN A 311 -13.52 14.25 3.94
N ARG A 312 -14.71 13.70 4.02
CA ARG A 312 -14.91 12.26 4.16
C ARG A 312 -16.07 11.76 3.31
N ARG A 313 -16.00 10.51 2.92
CA ARG A 313 -17.09 9.73 2.35
C ARG A 313 -17.49 8.65 3.35
N ASN A 314 -18.78 8.51 3.61
CA ASN A 314 -19.28 7.60 4.63
C ASN A 314 -19.39 6.17 4.09
N GLY A 315 -18.25 5.53 3.81
CA GLY A 315 -18.19 4.16 3.28
C GLY A 315 -18.57 4.05 1.79
N VAL A 316 -18.60 2.82 1.28
CA VAL A 316 -18.81 2.52 -0.14
C VAL A 316 -20.17 3.00 -0.67
N ALA A 317 -21.24 2.78 0.08
CA ALA A 317 -22.60 3.17 -0.29
C ALA A 317 -22.95 4.62 0.08
N GLY A 318 -22.06 5.31 0.82
CA GLY A 318 -22.32 6.67 1.32
C GLY A 318 -22.05 7.77 0.29
N SER A 319 -21.97 8.98 0.76
CA SER A 319 -21.67 10.19 -0.02
C SER A 319 -20.56 11.00 0.64
N TRP A 320 -19.92 11.87 -0.15
CA TRP A 320 -18.98 12.85 0.34
C TRP A 320 -19.70 13.92 1.18
N GLY A 321 -19.06 14.32 2.27
CA GLY A 321 -19.52 15.42 3.12
C GLY A 321 -19.16 16.79 2.54
N THR A 322 -19.21 17.80 3.42
CA THR A 322 -18.73 19.16 3.12
C THR A 322 -17.28 19.30 3.59
N PRO A 323 -16.40 19.95 2.82
CA PRO A 323 -15.04 20.26 3.23
C PRO A 323 -14.97 20.99 4.58
N ILE A 324 -14.08 20.54 5.45
CA ILE A 324 -13.83 21.14 6.77
C ILE A 324 -12.40 21.69 6.75
N GLN A 325 -12.25 22.97 7.07
CA GLN A 325 -10.92 23.55 7.28
C GLN A 325 -10.32 23.03 8.58
N VAL A 326 -9.10 22.50 8.53
CA VAL A 326 -8.38 21.97 9.69
C VAL A 326 -7.24 22.85 10.16
N THR A 327 -6.72 23.73 9.31
CA THR A 327 -5.67 24.67 9.71
C THR A 327 -6.21 25.81 10.57
N GLY A 328 -5.44 26.23 11.54
CA GLY A 328 -5.77 27.27 12.50
C GLY A 328 -4.59 28.22 12.76
N ALA A 329 -4.57 28.84 13.94
CA ALA A 329 -3.57 29.83 14.32
C ALA A 329 -2.13 29.28 14.39
N GLU A 330 -1.98 27.98 14.64
CA GLU A 330 -0.67 27.29 14.73
C GLU A 330 0.10 27.28 13.41
N SER A 331 -0.61 27.36 12.30
CA SER A 331 -0.04 27.38 10.94
C SER A 331 -0.28 28.71 10.22
N THR A 332 -0.82 29.72 10.91
CA THR A 332 -1.23 31.00 10.30
C THR A 332 -2.18 30.82 9.09
N GLY A 333 -2.91 29.69 9.05
CA GLY A 333 -3.80 29.30 7.95
C GLY A 333 -3.10 28.73 6.73
N THR A 334 -1.79 28.47 6.78
CA THR A 334 -1.02 27.88 5.68
C THR A 334 -0.80 26.38 5.89
N ALA A 335 -1.05 25.59 4.86
CA ALA A 335 -0.77 24.17 4.84
C ALA A 335 -0.49 23.72 3.40
N ILE A 336 0.30 22.66 3.23
CA ILE A 336 0.52 22.01 1.95
C ILE A 336 1.06 20.60 2.22
N GLY A 337 0.80 19.63 1.31
CA GLY A 337 1.36 18.28 1.41
C GLY A 337 0.86 17.52 2.65
N CYS A 338 -0.45 17.42 2.81
CA CYS A 338 -1.05 16.68 3.91
C CYS A 338 -0.89 15.16 3.79
N SER A 339 -0.98 14.48 4.94
CA SER A 339 -1.01 13.02 5.06
C SER A 339 -2.15 12.60 5.98
N LEU A 340 -2.73 11.43 5.75
CA LEU A 340 -3.86 10.88 6.49
C LEU A 340 -3.56 9.48 7.00
N TRP A 341 -4.16 9.13 8.14
CA TRP A 341 -4.16 7.78 8.69
C TRP A 341 -5.33 7.58 9.65
N SER A 342 -5.77 6.31 9.83
CA SER A 342 -6.69 5.94 10.91
C SER A 342 -6.15 4.76 11.70
N ASN A 343 -6.62 4.59 12.93
CA ASN A 343 -6.23 3.47 13.79
C ASN A 343 -7.40 2.50 14.03
N ALA A 344 -7.13 1.38 14.71
CA ALA A 344 -8.09 0.31 14.94
C ALA A 344 -9.36 0.73 15.73
N ASN A 345 -9.36 1.87 16.40
CA ASN A 345 -10.55 2.43 17.07
C ASN A 345 -11.35 3.40 16.18
N GLY A 346 -10.87 3.69 14.95
CA GLY A 346 -11.46 4.69 14.09
C GLY A 346 -11.06 6.14 14.41
N ASP A 347 -10.06 6.37 15.27
CA ASP A 347 -9.45 7.69 15.36
C ASP A 347 -8.76 7.99 14.02
N ALA A 348 -9.09 9.11 13.41
CA ALA A 348 -8.46 9.59 12.19
C ALA A 348 -7.50 10.74 12.48
N PHE A 349 -6.39 10.78 11.76
CA PHE A 349 -5.32 11.76 11.91
C PHE A 349 -5.02 12.41 10.57
N VAL A 350 -4.85 13.72 10.56
CA VAL A 350 -4.35 14.47 9.42
C VAL A 350 -3.11 15.24 9.85
N PHE A 351 -2.06 15.16 9.02
CA PHE A 351 -0.76 15.78 9.26
C PHE A 351 -0.46 16.76 8.13
N TRP A 352 0.24 17.84 8.43
CA TRP A 352 0.71 18.79 7.40
C TRP A 352 1.95 19.55 7.89
N PRO A 353 2.84 19.95 6.98
CA PRO A 353 3.83 20.98 7.25
C PRO A 353 3.20 22.36 7.05
N THR A 354 3.74 23.37 7.68
CA THR A 354 3.32 24.75 7.48
C THR A 354 4.30 25.49 6.60
N THR A 355 3.79 26.23 5.63
CA THR A 355 4.60 27.14 4.85
C THR A 355 4.80 28.45 5.60
N GLY A 356 6.05 28.85 5.81
CA GLY A 356 6.40 30.18 6.37
C GLY A 356 6.52 30.27 7.88
N ASN A 357 6.13 29.27 8.68
CA ASN A 357 6.39 29.24 10.13
C ASN A 357 7.01 27.95 10.67
N SER A 358 7.52 27.12 9.75
CA SER A 358 8.46 26.01 10.06
C SER A 358 7.94 25.02 11.11
N LYS A 359 6.73 24.45 10.88
CA LYS A 359 6.15 23.48 11.82
C LYS A 359 5.65 22.25 11.11
N ILE A 360 5.74 21.11 11.79
CA ILE A 360 5.00 19.89 11.51
C ILE A 360 3.82 19.83 12.47
N VAL A 361 2.61 19.64 11.93
CA VAL A 361 1.35 19.77 12.69
C VAL A 361 0.46 18.56 12.43
N MET A 362 -0.39 18.23 13.40
CA MET A 362 -1.38 17.17 13.29
C MET A 362 -2.71 17.60 13.92
N ALA A 363 -3.84 17.18 13.34
CA ALA A 363 -5.14 17.20 13.99
C ALA A 363 -5.75 15.80 14.03
N LYS A 364 -6.59 15.54 15.04
CA LYS A 364 -7.24 14.25 15.28
C LYS A 364 -8.76 14.39 15.26
N SER A 365 -9.43 13.40 14.66
CA SER A 365 -10.87 13.18 14.78
C SER A 365 -11.14 11.86 15.49
N THR A 366 -12.10 11.82 16.41
CA THR A 366 -12.57 10.61 17.10
C THR A 366 -14.00 10.23 16.73
N ASN A 367 -14.57 10.90 15.74
CA ASN A 367 -15.96 10.74 15.30
C ASN A 367 -16.10 10.56 13.78
N GLY A 368 -15.14 9.84 13.21
CA GLY A 368 -15.13 9.51 11.79
C GLY A 368 -15.02 10.74 10.88
N GLY A 369 -14.24 11.76 11.27
CA GLY A 369 -14.03 12.97 10.46
C GLY A 369 -15.19 13.95 10.46
N THR A 370 -16.18 13.80 11.35
CA THR A 370 -17.30 14.76 11.47
C THR A 370 -16.82 16.10 12.02
N SER A 371 -15.87 16.05 12.94
CA SER A 371 -15.14 17.21 13.44
C SER A 371 -13.70 16.83 13.76
N TRP A 372 -12.86 17.84 13.83
CA TRP A 372 -11.42 17.69 14.09
C TRP A 372 -11.06 18.52 15.33
N GLY A 373 -10.21 17.95 16.17
CA GLY A 373 -9.70 18.61 17.36
C GLY A 373 -8.73 19.75 17.01
N THR A 374 -8.38 20.55 18.02
CA THR A 374 -7.37 21.60 17.89
C THR A 374 -6.04 21.03 17.41
N PRO A 375 -5.46 21.59 16.36
CA PRO A 375 -4.16 21.16 15.85
C PRO A 375 -3.06 21.18 16.91
N LYS A 376 -2.16 20.22 16.83
CA LYS A 376 -0.99 20.05 17.70
C LYS A 376 0.28 20.19 16.90
N VAL A 377 1.20 21.01 17.36
CA VAL A 377 2.54 21.09 16.80
C VAL A 377 3.32 19.87 17.26
N ILE A 378 3.88 19.11 16.30
CA ILE A 378 4.73 17.95 16.53
C ILE A 378 6.18 18.40 16.68
N ALA A 379 6.65 19.26 15.78
CA ALA A 379 8.02 19.73 15.70
C ALA A 379 8.10 21.13 15.08
N THR A 380 9.21 21.80 15.31
CA THR A 380 9.67 22.95 14.52
C THR A 380 10.76 22.47 13.59
N THR A 381 10.67 22.84 12.30
CA THR A 381 11.69 22.51 11.29
C THR A 381 12.78 23.60 11.23
N PHE A 382 13.94 23.24 10.70
CA PHE A 382 15.07 24.17 10.50
C PHE A 382 14.88 24.99 9.24
N ASP A 383 14.29 24.39 8.21
CA ASP A 383 13.90 25.12 7.01
C ASP A 383 12.39 25.40 7.00
N SER A 384 11.96 26.32 6.14
CA SER A 384 10.58 26.79 6.17
C SER A 384 9.61 25.85 5.43
N TYR A 385 10.01 25.26 4.29
CA TYR A 385 9.13 24.44 3.49
C TYR A 385 9.87 23.53 2.48
N ASP A 386 10.83 24.08 1.73
CA ASP A 386 11.57 23.38 0.70
C ASP A 386 13.07 23.61 0.85
N ILE A 387 13.88 22.64 0.46
CA ILE A 387 15.34 22.65 0.63
C ILE A 387 16.00 22.38 -0.72
N GLY A 388 16.88 23.30 -1.14
CA GLY A 388 17.76 23.08 -2.29
C GLY A 388 18.81 22.02 -1.96
N ILE A 389 18.89 20.97 -2.78
CA ILE A 389 19.90 19.92 -2.65
C ILE A 389 20.47 19.57 -4.04
N PRO A 390 21.73 19.10 -4.15
CA PRO A 390 22.41 18.94 -5.43
C PRO A 390 21.74 17.99 -6.42
N SER A 391 20.98 17.00 -5.95
CA SER A 391 20.29 16.04 -6.81
C SER A 391 19.06 16.62 -7.55
N PHE A 392 18.63 17.84 -7.20
CA PHE A 392 17.60 18.56 -7.92
C PHE A 392 18.22 19.67 -8.79
N ALA A 393 17.88 19.68 -10.08
CA ALA A 393 18.38 20.71 -11.01
C ALA A 393 17.51 21.99 -11.02
N SER A 394 16.19 21.84 -10.83
CA SER A 394 15.21 22.93 -10.94
C SER A 394 14.15 22.90 -9.85
N ARG A 395 13.77 21.72 -9.35
CA ARG A 395 12.88 21.60 -8.18
C ARG A 395 13.69 21.58 -6.89
N ARG A 396 13.00 21.45 -5.77
CA ARG A 396 13.59 21.43 -4.42
C ARG A 396 12.97 20.27 -3.65
N ALA A 397 13.68 19.71 -2.69
CA ALA A 397 13.14 18.71 -1.78
C ALA A 397 12.13 19.35 -0.84
N LEU A 398 10.91 18.85 -0.79
CA LEU A 398 9.84 19.42 0.03
C LEU A 398 9.85 18.82 1.44
N ILE A 399 9.56 19.65 2.44
CA ILE A 399 9.35 19.21 3.82
C ILE A 399 7.92 18.70 3.97
N TYR A 400 7.57 17.63 3.22
CA TYR A 400 6.30 16.96 3.41
C TYR A 400 6.36 16.03 4.62
N VAL A 401 5.22 15.85 5.28
CA VAL A 401 5.09 14.92 6.40
C VAL A 401 4.31 13.70 5.98
N SER A 402 4.81 12.52 6.32
CA SER A 402 4.02 11.30 6.29
C SER A 402 3.74 10.85 7.73
N GLY A 403 2.47 10.57 8.03
CA GLY A 403 2.02 10.14 9.34
C GLY A 403 1.49 8.73 9.32
N ALA A 404 1.53 8.06 10.48
CA ALA A 404 0.96 6.74 10.67
C ALA A 404 0.43 6.60 12.10
N ALA A 405 -0.49 5.65 12.35
CA ALA A 405 -1.01 5.38 13.67
C ALA A 405 -1.24 3.88 13.87
N TYR A 406 -0.89 3.37 15.04
CA TYR A 406 -1.07 1.98 15.41
C TYR A 406 -1.71 1.87 16.78
N ARG A 407 -2.76 1.05 16.88
CA ARG A 407 -3.50 0.87 18.12
C ARG A 407 -3.89 -0.57 18.36
N THR A 408 -3.63 -1.02 19.61
CA THR A 408 -4.15 -2.26 20.19
C THR A 408 -4.87 -1.93 21.51
N SER A 409 -5.24 -2.92 22.29
CA SER A 409 -5.76 -2.71 23.65
C SER A 409 -4.76 -2.03 24.59
N THR A 410 -3.47 -2.20 24.36
CA THR A 410 -2.38 -1.70 25.22
C THR A 410 -1.50 -0.65 24.55
N VAL A 411 -1.55 -0.53 23.22
CA VAL A 411 -0.72 0.38 22.43
C VAL A 411 -1.59 1.48 21.82
N ASN A 412 -1.13 2.73 21.85
CA ASN A 412 -1.83 3.88 21.27
C ASN A 412 -0.82 4.86 20.65
N MET A 413 -0.15 4.38 19.59
CA MET A 413 0.94 5.10 18.97
C MET A 413 0.47 5.94 17.79
N VAL A 414 1.10 7.11 17.63
CA VAL A 414 1.01 7.95 16.43
C VAL A 414 2.43 8.37 16.05
N TYR A 415 2.71 8.41 14.77
CA TYR A 415 4.04 8.62 14.21
C TYR A 415 4.01 9.70 13.15
N ALA A 416 5.10 10.44 13.02
CA ALA A 416 5.32 11.40 11.95
C ALA A 416 6.78 11.36 11.48
N SER A 417 7.00 11.41 10.18
CA SER A 417 8.33 11.59 9.58
C SER A 417 8.32 12.72 8.55
N TRP A 418 9.44 13.39 8.41
CA TRP A 418 9.63 14.47 7.45
C TRP A 418 11.10 14.60 7.08
N VAL A 419 11.40 15.39 6.06
CA VAL A 419 12.78 15.75 5.70
C VAL A 419 13.10 17.13 6.22
N ASP A 420 14.34 17.32 6.68
CA ASP A 420 14.84 18.63 7.10
C ASP A 420 16.38 18.65 7.07
N LEU A 421 16.97 19.82 7.29
CA LEU A 421 18.39 19.99 7.56
C LEU A 421 18.79 19.24 8.84
N THR A 422 20.11 19.04 9.05
CA THR A 422 20.61 18.29 10.23
C THR A 422 20.46 19.02 11.55
N GLY A 423 20.22 20.33 11.53
CA GLY A 423 20.12 21.14 12.74
C GLY A 423 21.43 21.42 13.47
N VAL A 424 22.57 20.93 12.98
CA VAL A 424 23.88 21.26 13.56
C VAL A 424 24.23 22.72 13.28
N SER A 425 25.15 23.28 14.09
CA SER A 425 25.60 24.66 13.90
C SER A 425 26.04 24.92 12.46
N GLY A 426 25.51 25.97 11.85
CA GLY A 426 25.72 26.28 10.44
C GLY A 426 24.92 25.49 9.41
N CYS A 427 24.02 24.57 9.85
CA CYS A 427 23.12 23.80 9.00
C CYS A 427 21.71 23.71 9.65
N ASN A 428 21.17 24.82 10.10
CA ASN A 428 19.97 24.92 10.93
C ASN A 428 19.06 26.09 10.56
N ALA A 429 19.19 26.60 9.34
CA ALA A 429 18.38 27.68 8.82
C ALA A 429 18.33 27.63 7.28
N PRO A 430 17.31 28.20 6.63
CA PRO A 430 17.19 28.23 5.16
C PRO A 430 18.41 28.76 4.43
N ALA A 431 19.11 29.74 5.02
CA ALA A 431 20.35 30.30 4.45
C ALA A 431 21.53 29.30 4.38
N ASN A 432 21.40 28.15 5.01
CA ASN A 432 22.46 27.12 5.09
C ASN A 432 22.17 25.90 4.23
N GLU A 433 21.11 25.89 3.43
CA GLU A 433 20.80 24.76 2.55
C GLU A 433 21.95 24.48 1.55
N PRO A 434 22.14 23.23 1.13
CA PRO A 434 23.19 22.87 0.17
C PRO A 434 23.04 23.59 -1.17
N GLY A 435 21.81 23.81 -1.66
CA GLY A 435 21.55 24.26 -3.01
C GLY A 435 22.19 23.31 -4.04
N THR A 436 22.82 23.85 -5.07
CA THR A 436 23.54 23.05 -6.08
C THR A 436 24.98 22.73 -5.69
N ASN A 437 25.43 23.12 -4.48
CA ASN A 437 26.81 22.91 -4.03
C ASN A 437 27.02 21.48 -3.52
N VAL A 438 27.57 20.61 -4.33
CA VAL A 438 27.90 19.22 -3.99
C VAL A 438 28.90 19.09 -2.84
N SER A 439 29.69 20.14 -2.56
CA SER A 439 30.69 20.18 -1.48
C SER A 439 30.17 20.86 -0.21
N SER A 440 28.91 21.28 -0.16
CA SER A 440 28.33 21.88 1.04
C SER A 440 28.44 20.92 2.23
N ALA A 441 28.85 21.42 3.40
CA ALA A 441 28.86 20.64 4.63
C ALA A 441 27.45 20.33 5.14
N CYS A 442 26.45 21.12 4.74
CA CYS A 442 25.07 20.90 5.09
C CYS A 442 24.42 19.81 4.21
N LYS A 443 23.47 19.14 4.77
CA LYS A 443 22.78 17.98 4.16
C LYS A 443 21.40 17.81 4.76
N THR A 444 20.52 17.10 4.03
CA THR A 444 19.19 16.76 4.50
C THR A 444 19.16 15.37 5.13
N ARG A 445 18.25 15.18 6.09
CA ARG A 445 17.99 13.91 6.78
C ARG A 445 16.51 13.68 6.98
N VAL A 446 16.16 12.41 7.11
CA VAL A 446 14.82 12.01 7.53
C VAL A 446 14.73 12.10 9.05
N TRP A 447 13.78 12.90 9.49
CA TRP A 447 13.41 13.10 10.89
C TRP A 447 12.17 12.31 11.24
N PHE A 448 12.05 11.95 12.51
CA PHE A 448 10.95 11.15 13.04
C PHE A 448 10.60 11.60 14.46
N ALA A 449 9.30 11.62 14.76
CA ALA A 449 8.78 11.79 16.12
C ALA A 449 7.62 10.81 16.34
N ARG A 450 7.38 10.45 17.61
CA ARG A 450 6.31 9.55 18.01
C ARG A 450 5.53 10.05 19.20
N SER A 451 4.28 9.67 19.29
CA SER A 451 3.40 9.87 20.44
C SER A 451 2.94 8.50 20.94
N ALA A 452 2.94 8.29 22.26
CA ALA A 452 2.47 7.07 22.91
C ALA A 452 1.06 7.23 23.54
N ASP A 453 0.45 8.40 23.36
CA ASP A 453 -0.84 8.77 23.95
C ASP A 453 -1.88 9.24 22.92
N GLY A 454 -1.78 8.73 21.70
CA GLY A 454 -2.73 9.01 20.62
C GLY A 454 -2.64 10.44 20.07
N GLY A 455 -1.43 11.02 20.03
CA GLY A 455 -1.15 12.32 19.44
C GLY A 455 -1.25 13.49 20.42
N THR A 456 -1.39 13.25 21.74
CA THR A 456 -1.51 14.31 22.73
C THR A 456 -0.16 14.94 23.04
N THR A 457 0.87 14.11 23.29
CA THR A 457 2.26 14.54 23.51
C THR A 457 3.20 13.83 22.55
N TRP A 458 4.33 14.45 22.24
CA TRP A 458 5.29 13.96 21.25
C TRP A 458 6.69 13.87 21.82
N SER A 459 7.44 12.88 21.37
CA SER A 459 8.88 12.78 21.65
C SER A 459 9.64 13.92 21.00
N ALA A 460 10.83 14.21 21.50
CA ALA A 460 11.79 15.01 20.74
C ALA A 460 12.06 14.33 19.37
N PRO A 461 12.16 15.11 18.28
CA PRO A 461 12.51 14.58 16.96
C PRO A 461 13.90 13.95 16.94
N VAL A 462 14.03 12.85 16.20
CA VAL A 462 15.30 12.16 15.98
C VAL A 462 15.53 11.91 14.49
N MET A 463 16.77 11.91 14.04
CA MET A 463 17.12 11.45 12.69
C MET A 463 17.15 9.92 12.66
N THR A 464 16.44 9.31 11.72
CA THR A 464 16.36 7.84 11.60
C THR A 464 17.67 7.22 11.10
N ASN A 465 18.42 7.97 10.30
CA ASN A 465 19.72 7.57 9.75
C ASN A 465 20.63 8.79 9.58
N ASN A 466 21.44 9.07 10.59
CA ASN A 466 22.40 10.18 10.57
C ASN A 466 23.80 9.69 10.19
N GLN A 467 24.01 9.40 8.91
CA GLN A 467 25.32 9.01 8.38
C GLN A 467 26.31 10.18 8.41
N ALA A 468 27.60 9.90 8.65
CA ALA A 468 28.65 10.91 8.63
C ALA A 468 28.93 11.45 7.21
N SER A 469 28.68 10.66 6.18
CA SER A 469 28.90 11.01 4.77
C SER A 469 28.10 12.24 4.32
N LEU A 470 28.64 12.94 3.31
CA LEU A 470 27.97 14.05 2.64
C LEU A 470 26.98 13.52 1.59
N ASN A 471 25.82 13.14 2.03
CA ASN A 471 24.70 12.66 1.21
C ASN A 471 23.41 13.31 1.67
N ASP A 472 22.44 13.38 0.81
CA ASP A 472 21.10 13.92 1.09
C ASP A 472 20.06 12.82 1.10
N GLN A 473 19.10 12.92 2.01
CA GLN A 473 17.90 12.08 2.09
C GLN A 473 16.69 12.96 1.82
N PHE A 474 15.73 12.48 1.02
CA PHE A 474 14.54 13.26 0.66
C PHE A 474 13.36 12.39 0.21
N ASN A 475 12.19 12.99 0.05
CA ASN A 475 10.92 12.35 -0.34
C ASN A 475 10.69 11.05 0.45
N GLN A 476 10.74 11.16 1.78
CA GLN A 476 10.49 10.03 2.66
C GLN A 476 8.99 9.67 2.70
N TRP A 477 8.70 8.41 2.98
CA TRP A 477 7.36 7.96 3.29
C TRP A 477 7.37 6.91 4.39
N LEU A 478 6.47 7.08 5.38
CA LEU A 478 6.32 6.23 6.55
C LEU A 478 5.02 5.44 6.46
N GLY A 479 5.06 4.17 6.83
CA GLY A 479 3.88 3.35 7.06
C GLY A 479 4.03 2.49 8.29
N VAL A 480 2.92 2.02 8.83
CA VAL A 480 2.89 1.03 9.91
C VAL A 480 2.09 -0.18 9.44
N ASP A 481 2.62 -1.35 9.67
CA ASP A 481 1.89 -2.59 9.45
C ASP A 481 0.78 -2.71 10.49
N PRO A 482 -0.49 -2.68 10.10
CA PRO A 482 -1.60 -2.77 11.06
C PRO A 482 -1.68 -4.13 11.76
N THR A 483 -0.98 -5.14 11.23
CA THR A 483 -0.98 -6.49 11.77
C THR A 483 0.08 -6.70 12.85
N THR A 484 1.21 -6.03 12.76
CA THR A 484 2.36 -6.25 13.66
C THR A 484 2.79 -5.00 14.43
N GLY A 485 2.38 -3.80 13.99
CA GLY A 485 2.90 -2.52 14.50
C GLY A 485 4.30 -2.18 14.01
N ARG A 486 4.89 -2.99 13.11
CA ARG A 486 6.18 -2.70 12.50
C ARG A 486 6.08 -1.45 11.65
N LEU A 487 7.01 -0.53 11.84
CA LEU A 487 7.17 0.64 10.99
C LEU A 487 8.05 0.31 9.78
N ALA A 488 7.72 0.87 8.63
CA ALA A 488 8.58 0.92 7.46
C ALA A 488 8.73 2.37 6.99
N LEU A 489 9.93 2.73 6.59
CA LEU A 489 10.29 4.05 6.12
C LEU A 489 11.13 3.92 4.85
N ILE A 490 10.76 4.62 3.79
CA ILE A 490 11.54 4.73 2.56
C ILE A 490 11.97 6.16 2.33
N TYR A 491 13.03 6.35 1.58
CA TYR A 491 13.51 7.66 1.13
C TYR A 491 14.51 7.50 -0.01
N TYR A 492 14.68 8.55 -0.83
CA TYR A 492 15.85 8.67 -1.69
C TYR A 492 17.09 9.00 -0.84
N ASP A 493 18.23 8.46 -1.23
CA ASP A 493 19.53 8.78 -0.63
C ASP A 493 20.61 8.87 -1.71
N THR A 494 21.45 9.88 -1.63
CA THR A 494 22.57 10.08 -2.55
C THR A 494 23.85 9.39 -2.07
N VAL A 495 23.80 8.57 -1.02
CA VAL A 495 24.98 7.94 -0.38
C VAL A 495 25.77 7.02 -1.31
N GLY A 496 25.11 6.40 -2.28
CA GLY A 496 25.76 5.53 -3.29
C GLY A 496 26.47 6.29 -4.41
N GLY A 497 26.33 7.61 -4.47
CA GLY A 497 26.92 8.48 -5.50
C GLY A 497 28.13 9.26 -5.01
N THR A 498 29.11 9.46 -5.88
CA THR A 498 30.32 10.25 -5.55
C THR A 498 30.11 11.76 -5.58
N SER A 499 28.99 12.22 -6.17
CA SER A 499 28.73 13.63 -6.48
C SER A 499 27.46 14.19 -5.86
N ARG A 500 26.73 13.45 -5.01
CA ARG A 500 25.40 13.84 -4.46
C ARG A 500 24.33 14.15 -5.52
N LEU A 501 24.51 13.69 -6.78
CA LEU A 501 23.57 13.92 -7.88
C LEU A 501 22.68 12.69 -8.14
N LYS A 502 23.28 11.50 -8.03
CA LYS A 502 22.61 10.24 -8.27
C LYS A 502 22.01 9.69 -7.00
N THR A 503 20.83 9.10 -7.11
CA THR A 503 20.08 8.60 -5.97
C THR A 503 19.75 7.12 -6.10
N ASP A 504 19.62 6.49 -4.94
CA ASP A 504 19.05 5.17 -4.74
C ASP A 504 17.86 5.28 -3.76
N ILE A 505 16.95 4.32 -3.77
CA ILE A 505 15.93 4.17 -2.73
C ILE A 505 16.49 3.28 -1.62
N TYR A 506 16.37 3.77 -0.40
CA TYR A 506 16.67 3.04 0.82
C TYR A 506 15.42 2.84 1.65
N TYR A 507 15.42 1.78 2.47
CA TYR A 507 14.40 1.57 3.47
C TYR A 507 15.01 1.19 4.82
N GLN A 508 14.24 1.46 5.87
CA GLN A 508 14.50 1.04 7.24
C GLN A 508 13.20 0.58 7.89
N THR A 509 13.31 -0.31 8.87
CA THR A 509 12.17 -0.76 9.68
C THR A 509 12.43 -0.57 11.17
N SER A 510 11.35 -0.51 11.95
CA SER A 510 11.38 -0.51 13.40
C SER A 510 10.31 -1.46 13.94
N ALA A 511 10.70 -2.32 14.87
CA ALA A 511 9.80 -3.25 15.56
C ALA A 511 9.45 -2.81 16.99
N ASP A 512 9.95 -1.66 17.43
CA ASP A 512 9.84 -1.13 18.80
C ASP A 512 9.20 0.27 18.84
N ASN A 513 8.20 0.48 17.96
CA ASN A 513 7.48 1.74 17.86
C ASN A 513 8.39 2.94 17.54
N GLY A 514 9.45 2.75 16.76
CA GLY A 514 10.36 3.81 16.36
C GLY A 514 11.38 4.20 17.45
N ALA A 515 11.61 3.35 18.46
CA ALA A 515 12.68 3.60 19.42
C ALA A 515 14.06 3.36 18.80
N THR A 516 14.16 2.32 17.99
CA THR A 516 15.33 2.01 17.16
C THR A 516 14.94 1.70 15.72
N TRP A 517 15.89 1.89 14.82
CA TRP A 517 15.71 1.64 13.39
C TRP A 517 16.74 0.64 12.89
N SER A 518 16.36 -0.22 11.96
CA SER A 518 17.28 -1.11 11.27
C SER A 518 18.38 -0.32 10.53
N ALA A 519 19.46 -0.97 10.16
CA ALA A 519 20.38 -0.42 9.18
C ALA A 519 19.63 -0.10 7.87
N ALA A 520 20.00 1.01 7.23
CA ALA A 520 19.41 1.37 5.94
C ALA A 520 19.82 0.36 4.87
N THR A 521 18.83 -0.21 4.19
CA THR A 521 19.02 -1.20 3.12
C THR A 521 18.64 -0.61 1.79
N LYS A 522 19.55 -0.72 0.81
CA LYS A 522 19.27 -0.26 -0.55
C LYS A 522 18.30 -1.20 -1.26
N LEU A 523 17.26 -0.63 -1.87
CA LEU A 523 16.25 -1.37 -2.64
C LEU A 523 16.51 -1.34 -4.15
N THR A 524 17.11 -0.28 -4.64
CA THR A 524 17.32 -0.08 -6.08
C THR A 524 18.50 -0.90 -6.61
N THR A 525 18.34 -1.44 -7.81
CA THR A 525 19.40 -2.16 -8.54
C THR A 525 20.18 -1.25 -9.50
N GLY A 526 19.76 -0.01 -9.67
CA GLY A 526 20.41 1.04 -10.47
C GLY A 526 20.06 2.41 -9.91
N GLN A 527 20.91 3.39 -10.15
CA GLN A 527 20.72 4.77 -9.71
C GLN A 527 19.95 5.59 -10.73
N THR A 528 19.17 6.56 -10.26
CA THR A 528 18.58 7.60 -11.11
C THR A 528 19.32 8.93 -10.95
N ASP A 529 19.30 9.74 -12.00
CA ASP A 529 19.94 11.06 -12.05
C ASP A 529 19.02 12.03 -12.80
N GLU A 530 18.40 12.95 -12.06
CA GLU A 530 17.47 13.93 -12.58
C GLU A 530 18.15 15.27 -12.94
N THR A 531 19.48 15.33 -12.87
CA THR A 531 20.28 16.52 -13.22
C THR A 531 20.82 16.49 -14.65
N VAL A 532 20.65 15.36 -15.35
CA VAL A 532 21.20 15.15 -16.69
C VAL A 532 20.25 15.61 -17.79
N ALA A 533 20.79 15.83 -18.99
CA ALA A 533 19.99 16.20 -20.14
C ALA A 533 18.93 15.13 -20.46
N GLY A 534 17.70 15.57 -20.74
CA GLY A 534 16.55 14.73 -21.06
C GLY A 534 15.71 14.32 -19.86
N ALA A 535 16.13 14.66 -18.62
CA ALA A 535 15.26 14.59 -17.45
C ALA A 535 14.09 15.60 -17.57
N ASP A 536 12.97 15.27 -16.99
CA ASP A 536 11.84 16.20 -16.88
C ASP A 536 12.15 17.27 -15.81
N SER A 537 12.70 18.40 -16.25
CA SER A 537 13.06 19.50 -15.35
C SER A 537 11.89 20.11 -14.60
N GLY A 538 10.67 19.88 -15.05
CA GLY A 538 9.45 20.40 -14.40
C GLY A 538 9.03 19.61 -13.16
N ASN A 539 9.28 18.29 -13.14
CA ASN A 539 8.83 17.42 -12.04
C ASN A 539 9.97 16.62 -11.42
N GLN A 540 10.97 16.19 -12.18
CA GLN A 540 12.11 15.39 -11.69
C GLN A 540 11.62 14.17 -10.89
N TYR A 541 12.05 13.99 -9.64
CA TYR A 541 11.59 12.92 -8.75
C TYR A 541 10.10 13.02 -8.38
N GLY A 542 9.45 14.18 -8.66
CA GLY A 542 8.18 14.57 -8.09
C GLY A 542 8.33 15.08 -6.64
N ASP A 543 7.21 15.46 -6.05
CA ASP A 543 7.15 16.04 -4.71
C ASP A 543 7.15 14.97 -3.61
N TYR A 544 6.74 13.74 -3.94
CA TYR A 544 6.56 12.64 -2.99
C TYR A 544 6.74 11.27 -3.63
N ASN A 545 6.99 10.29 -2.76
CA ASN A 545 6.88 8.85 -3.01
C ASN A 545 5.75 8.30 -2.14
N SER A 546 5.50 7.00 -2.23
CA SER A 546 4.60 6.30 -1.33
C SER A 546 5.11 4.90 -1.00
N LEU A 547 4.59 4.33 0.07
CA LEU A 547 4.69 2.91 0.37
C LEU A 547 3.36 2.39 0.94
N SER A 548 3.09 1.13 0.70
CA SER A 548 2.06 0.37 1.38
C SER A 548 2.70 -0.78 2.15
N ILE A 549 2.20 -1.03 3.36
CA ILE A 549 2.67 -2.13 4.21
C ILE A 549 1.48 -2.89 4.79
N TYR A 550 1.51 -4.21 4.69
CA TYR A 550 0.50 -5.09 5.26
C TYR A 550 1.04 -6.51 5.43
N ALA A 551 0.85 -7.09 6.61
CA ALA A 551 1.22 -8.47 6.95
C ALA A 551 2.65 -8.83 6.54
N GLY A 552 3.61 -7.97 6.88
CA GLY A 552 5.02 -8.13 6.55
C GLY A 552 5.40 -7.81 5.10
N LYS A 553 4.44 -7.55 4.22
CA LYS A 553 4.72 -7.12 2.83
C LYS A 553 4.82 -5.61 2.75
N ILE A 554 5.87 -5.11 2.10
CA ILE A 554 6.10 -3.69 1.87
C ILE A 554 6.25 -3.47 0.37
N PHE A 555 5.45 -2.57 -0.18
CA PHE A 555 5.54 -2.10 -1.56
C PHE A 555 5.82 -0.59 -1.54
N PRO A 556 7.06 -0.15 -1.71
CA PRO A 556 7.38 1.24 -2.03
C PRO A 556 7.07 1.53 -3.49
N SER A 557 6.77 2.78 -3.84
CA SER A 557 6.76 3.25 -5.22
C SER A 557 7.59 4.52 -5.34
N TRP A 558 8.31 4.65 -6.45
CA TRP A 558 9.18 5.81 -6.67
C TRP A 558 9.34 6.14 -8.16
N THR A 559 9.71 7.38 -8.42
CA THR A 559 10.08 7.89 -9.74
C THR A 559 11.54 7.57 -10.05
N ASP A 560 11.81 7.06 -11.25
CA ASP A 560 13.15 6.60 -11.63
C ASP A 560 13.34 6.63 -13.14
N ARG A 561 14.47 7.13 -13.61
CA ARG A 561 14.85 7.13 -15.02
C ARG A 561 16.11 6.32 -15.34
N ARG A 562 16.46 5.35 -14.48
CA ARG A 562 17.63 4.47 -14.67
C ARG A 562 17.67 3.75 -16.02
N SER A 563 16.53 3.60 -16.68
CA SER A 563 16.43 3.04 -18.03
C SER A 563 17.06 3.91 -19.11
N GLY A 564 17.46 5.15 -18.80
CA GLY A 564 18.02 6.13 -19.73
C GLY A 564 16.98 6.82 -20.63
N GLY A 565 15.69 6.53 -20.42
CA GLY A 565 14.55 7.13 -21.11
C GLY A 565 13.90 8.26 -20.32
N LYS A 566 12.58 8.20 -20.23
CA LYS A 566 11.77 9.10 -19.40
C LYS A 566 11.71 8.59 -17.97
N GLU A 567 11.25 9.44 -17.06
CA GLU A 567 10.91 9.08 -15.70
C GLU A 567 9.77 8.06 -15.71
N GLU A 568 9.87 7.06 -14.88
CA GLU A 568 8.99 5.91 -14.80
C GLU A 568 8.73 5.55 -13.35
N ILE A 569 7.67 4.81 -13.11
CA ILE A 569 7.33 4.34 -11.78
C ILE A 569 7.85 2.92 -11.57
N TRP A 570 8.56 2.75 -10.49
CA TRP A 570 9.16 1.49 -10.07
C TRP A 570 8.70 1.08 -8.69
N THR A 571 8.72 -0.22 -8.43
CA THR A 571 8.44 -0.82 -7.13
C THR A 571 9.34 -2.03 -6.88
N VAL A 572 9.24 -2.54 -5.67
CA VAL A 572 9.84 -3.79 -5.23
C VAL A 572 8.94 -4.38 -4.14
N SER A 573 8.83 -5.68 -4.04
CA SER A 573 8.22 -6.32 -2.89
C SER A 573 9.30 -6.66 -1.86
N VAL A 574 9.19 -6.06 -0.68
CA VAL A 574 10.00 -6.47 0.49
C VAL A 574 9.10 -7.31 1.38
N THR A 575 9.61 -8.46 1.83
CA THR A 575 8.95 -9.28 2.85
C THR A 575 9.81 -9.22 4.11
N GLU A 576 9.26 -8.61 5.14
CA GLU A 576 9.84 -8.58 6.48
C GLU A 576 9.34 -9.77 7.28
N PRO A 577 10.21 -10.41 8.07
CA PRO A 577 9.86 -11.54 8.93
C PRO A 577 8.95 -11.13 10.07
#